data_e5a3fdb16ca5d374f486b89ce8cf56b6
#
_entry.id   e5a3fdb16ca5d374f486b89ce8cf56b6
#
_cell.length_a   1.000
_cell.length_b   1.000
_cell.length_c   1.000
_cell.angle_alpha   90.00
_cell.angle_beta   90.00
_cell.angle_gamma   90.00
#
_symmetry.space_group_name_H-M   'P 1'
#
loop_
_entity.id
_entity.type
_entity.pdbx_description
1 polymer ?
#
loop_
_entity_poly.entity_id
_entity_poly.type
_entity_poly.pdbx_seq_one_letter_code
_entity_poly.pdbx_strand_id
1 'polypeptide(L)'
;MLETKRTSPLIALIGAITLLASAPVLAQTPPAPAPAAAPAAAAPSDAPPAESAEGMKVGGSANGKLTPIRMFIQADLVVKIVMIGLLACSILSWTLLVIKLVEFGSLNRASDRFLETFRGAKSITDMGKISESEEFAGNPLADMAAAAASEVELSRQAGLSVSGEYRDSTLTRSATGIGAVQSSLTRRLSGGMQFLASVGANAPFIGLFGTVYGIMNSFIGIANTNTTNLAVVAPGIAQALLATGIGLFAAIPAVVFYNYFQTQITTYGARSEGFVAELINAISRQLDKGA
;
A
#
# COMPACT_ATOMS: atom_id res chain seq x y z
N MET A 1 17.98 32.02 3.49
CA MET A 1 16.78 31.92 4.31
C MET A 1 15.61 31.56 3.40
N LEU A 2 15.30 30.28 3.27
CA LEU A 2 14.10 29.78 2.57
C LEU A 2 13.46 28.81 3.54
N GLU A 3 12.45 29.29 4.28
CA GLU A 3 11.56 28.46 5.11
C GLU A 3 10.75 27.56 4.18
N THR A 4 11.12 26.30 4.08
CA THR A 4 10.25 25.26 3.53
C THR A 4 9.15 24.97 4.52
N LYS A 5 8.01 25.61 4.33
CA LYS A 5 6.74 25.32 5.00
C LYS A 5 6.44 23.83 4.81
N ARG A 6 6.57 23.03 5.89
CA ARG A 6 6.23 21.60 5.94
C ARG A 6 4.73 21.45 5.64
N THR A 7 4.39 21.14 4.40
CA THR A 7 3.04 20.72 4.04
C THR A 7 2.72 19.41 4.73
N SER A 8 1.57 19.32 5.38
CA SER A 8 1.15 18.09 6.06
C SER A 8 1.09 16.92 5.05
N PRO A 9 1.42 15.69 5.46
CA PRO A 9 1.45 14.53 4.55
C PRO A 9 0.10 14.26 3.88
N LEU A 10 -1.00 14.73 4.46
CA LEU A 10 -2.35 14.65 3.88
C LEU A 10 -2.52 15.53 2.65
N ILE A 11 -1.92 16.72 2.63
CA ILE A 11 -1.95 17.64 1.49
C ILE A 11 -1.08 17.11 0.34
N ALA A 12 0.06 16.47 0.67
CA ALA A 12 0.91 15.78 -0.30
C ALA A 12 0.23 14.58 -0.94
N LEU A 13 -0.58 13.84 -0.18
CA LEU A 13 -1.34 12.70 -0.69
C LEU A 13 -2.46 13.14 -1.65
N ILE A 14 -3.19 14.21 -1.33
CA ILE A 14 -4.23 14.79 -2.19
C ILE A 14 -3.59 15.39 -3.45
N GLY A 15 -2.43 16.04 -3.33
CA GLY A 15 -1.66 16.56 -4.46
C GLY A 15 -1.13 15.48 -5.40
N ALA A 16 -0.72 14.31 -4.87
CA ALA A 16 -0.28 13.18 -5.67
C ALA A 16 -1.41 12.53 -6.49
N ILE A 17 -2.63 12.50 -5.95
CA ILE A 17 -3.81 11.98 -6.65
C ILE A 17 -4.22 12.92 -7.82
N THR A 18 -4.06 14.23 -7.65
CA THR A 18 -4.36 15.20 -8.73
C THR A 18 -3.28 15.25 -9.81
N LEU A 19 -2.00 14.97 -9.48
CA LEU A 19 -0.89 14.92 -10.45
C LEU A 19 -0.92 13.66 -11.32
N LEU A 20 -1.46 12.54 -10.85
CA LEU A 20 -1.66 11.32 -11.64
C LEU A 20 -2.73 11.50 -12.74
N ALA A 21 -3.61 12.49 -12.62
CA ALA A 21 -4.65 12.79 -13.62
C ALA A 21 -4.15 13.68 -14.78
N SER A 22 -2.92 14.21 -14.73
CA SER A 22 -2.40 15.20 -15.69
C SER A 22 -1.07 14.82 -16.34
N ALA A 23 -0.68 13.54 -16.39
CA ALA A 23 0.50 13.12 -17.14
C ALA A 23 0.26 13.23 -18.66
N PRO A 24 1.10 13.94 -19.43
CA PRO A 24 0.98 13.98 -20.88
C PRO A 24 1.31 12.60 -21.44
N VAL A 25 0.37 12.05 -22.23
CA VAL A 25 0.58 10.86 -23.04
C VAL A 25 1.70 11.16 -24.03
N LEU A 26 2.89 10.60 -23.80
CA LEU A 26 3.96 10.57 -24.79
C LEU A 26 3.51 9.68 -25.94
N ALA A 27 3.43 10.28 -27.11
CA ALA A 27 3.01 9.68 -28.36
C ALA A 27 3.80 8.37 -28.64
N GLN A 28 3.10 7.26 -28.60
CA GLN A 28 3.59 6.01 -29.21
C GLN A 28 3.35 6.08 -30.71
N THR A 29 4.37 5.81 -31.49
CA THR A 29 4.33 5.63 -32.94
C THR A 29 3.21 4.65 -33.36
N PRO A 30 2.42 4.97 -34.40
CA PRO A 30 1.33 4.08 -34.83
C PRO A 30 1.88 2.76 -35.40
N PRO A 31 1.27 1.61 -35.10
CA PRO A 31 1.57 0.38 -35.83
C PRO A 31 1.08 0.46 -37.26
N ALA A 32 1.79 -0.20 -38.17
CA ALA A 32 1.54 -0.28 -39.61
C ALA A 32 0.12 -0.78 -39.94
N PRO A 33 -0.47 -0.32 -41.06
CA PRO A 33 -1.86 -0.65 -41.41
C PRO A 33 -2.03 -2.12 -41.76
N ALA A 34 -3.06 -2.75 -41.17
CA ALA A 34 -3.51 -4.08 -41.51
C ALA A 34 -4.15 -4.12 -42.93
N PRO A 35 -4.11 -5.25 -43.64
CA PRO A 35 -4.62 -5.36 -45.02
C PRO A 35 -6.13 -5.13 -45.10
N ALA A 36 -6.54 -4.45 -46.16
CA ALA A 36 -7.90 -4.10 -46.50
C ALA A 36 -8.87 -5.28 -46.47
N ALA A 37 -9.96 -5.17 -45.73
CA ALA A 37 -11.09 -6.07 -45.82
C ALA A 37 -11.89 -5.79 -47.09
N ALA A 38 -12.33 -6.87 -47.73
CA ALA A 38 -13.12 -6.90 -48.97
C ALA A 38 -14.48 -6.17 -48.83
N PRO A 39 -15.08 -5.69 -49.93
CA PRO A 39 -16.27 -4.85 -49.88
C PRO A 39 -17.51 -5.63 -49.46
N ALA A 40 -18.22 -5.06 -48.48
CA ALA A 40 -19.51 -5.54 -48.04
C ALA A 40 -20.57 -5.33 -49.13
N ALA A 41 -21.30 -6.38 -49.43
CA ALA A 41 -22.43 -6.36 -50.36
C ALA A 41 -23.54 -5.43 -49.88
N ALA A 42 -24.11 -4.69 -50.80
CA ALA A 42 -25.22 -3.78 -50.58
C ALA A 42 -26.47 -4.51 -50.01
N ALA A 43 -26.96 -4.02 -48.88
CA ALA A 43 -28.26 -4.42 -48.38
C ALA A 43 -29.38 -3.64 -49.05
N PRO A 44 -30.56 -4.27 -49.36
CA PRO A 44 -31.67 -3.59 -49.94
C PRO A 44 -32.32 -2.60 -48.93
N SER A 45 -32.61 -1.42 -49.46
CA SER A 45 -33.34 -0.36 -48.80
C SER A 45 -34.83 -0.71 -48.75
N ASP A 46 -35.33 -1.16 -47.61
CA ASP A 46 -36.71 -1.09 -47.23
C ASP A 46 -36.78 -0.84 -45.72
N ALA A 47 -36.65 0.45 -45.35
CA ALA A 47 -36.93 0.91 -44.00
C ALA A 47 -38.38 1.35 -43.95
N PRO A 48 -39.21 0.79 -43.06
CA PRO A 48 -40.49 1.38 -42.69
C PRO A 48 -40.26 2.72 -42.00
N PRO A 49 -41.20 3.67 -42.07
CA PRO A 49 -41.03 5.05 -41.58
C PRO A 49 -40.76 5.03 -40.07
N ALA A 50 -39.84 5.92 -39.66
CA ALA A 50 -39.53 6.21 -38.28
C ALA A 50 -40.81 6.57 -37.52
N GLU A 51 -41.34 5.64 -36.75
CA GLU A 51 -42.26 5.91 -35.67
C GLU A 51 -41.52 6.72 -34.61
N SER A 52 -42.03 7.90 -34.38
CA SER A 52 -41.67 8.86 -33.39
C SER A 52 -41.20 8.17 -32.09
N ALA A 53 -40.01 8.53 -31.62
CA ALA A 53 -39.52 8.19 -30.29
C ALA A 53 -40.33 8.86 -29.20
N GLU A 54 -41.63 8.51 -29.13
CA GLU A 54 -42.45 8.77 -27.96
C GLU A 54 -42.12 7.71 -26.91
N GLY A 55 -41.40 8.17 -25.90
CA GLY A 55 -41.40 7.67 -24.56
C GLY A 55 -41.60 6.17 -24.41
N MET A 56 -40.51 5.40 -24.50
CA MET A 56 -40.48 4.08 -23.86
C MET A 56 -40.63 4.30 -22.35
N LYS A 57 -41.87 4.46 -21.92
CA LYS A 57 -42.26 4.30 -20.52
C LYS A 57 -41.94 2.86 -20.19
N VAL A 58 -40.73 2.66 -19.61
CA VAL A 58 -40.41 1.45 -18.90
C VAL A 58 -41.49 1.30 -17.84
N GLY A 59 -42.50 0.47 -18.12
CA GLY A 59 -43.53 0.06 -17.19
C GLY A 59 -42.93 -0.72 -16.06
N GLY A 60 -42.23 -0.03 -15.17
CA GLY A 60 -41.72 -0.52 -13.93
C GLY A 60 -42.66 -0.05 -12.81
N SER A 61 -43.25 -1.00 -12.15
CA SER A 61 -43.95 -0.85 -10.88
C SER A 61 -43.33 0.27 -10.04
N ALA A 62 -44.17 1.11 -9.46
CA ALA A 62 -43.91 2.38 -8.80
C ALA A 62 -42.93 2.40 -7.59
N ASN A 63 -41.97 1.45 -7.50
CA ASN A 63 -41.01 1.36 -6.38
C ASN A 63 -39.59 0.94 -6.77
N GLY A 64 -39.16 1.04 -8.02
CA GLY A 64 -37.98 0.37 -8.54
C GLY A 64 -36.84 1.24 -9.02
N LYS A 65 -36.47 2.36 -8.37
CA LYS A 65 -35.15 2.97 -8.65
C LYS A 65 -34.05 1.98 -8.25
N LEU A 66 -33.26 1.53 -9.24
CA LEU A 66 -32.06 0.70 -9.00
C LEU A 66 -31.02 1.54 -8.24
N THR A 67 -31.05 1.48 -6.92
CA THR A 67 -30.04 2.09 -6.07
C THR A 67 -28.96 1.07 -5.74
N PRO A 68 -27.67 1.46 -5.56
CA PRO A 68 -26.61 0.53 -5.20
C PRO A 68 -26.91 -0.35 -3.98
N ILE A 69 -27.61 0.21 -2.99
CA ILE A 69 -28.05 -0.51 -1.78
C ILE A 69 -29.08 -1.61 -2.13
N ARG A 70 -30.06 -1.31 -2.98
CA ARG A 70 -31.02 -2.34 -3.41
C ARG A 70 -30.38 -3.40 -4.28
N MET A 71 -29.45 -3.03 -5.16
CA MET A 71 -28.66 -3.99 -5.94
C MET A 71 -27.90 -4.93 -5.02
N PHE A 72 -27.28 -4.42 -3.96
CA PHE A 72 -26.58 -5.23 -2.97
C PHE A 72 -27.52 -6.19 -2.22
N ILE A 73 -28.68 -5.70 -1.73
CA ILE A 73 -29.63 -6.52 -0.97
C ILE A 73 -30.22 -7.62 -1.84
N GLN A 74 -30.52 -7.33 -3.10
CA GLN A 74 -31.14 -8.25 -4.05
C GLN A 74 -30.15 -9.14 -4.79
N ALA A 75 -28.82 -8.93 -4.61
CA ALA A 75 -27.79 -9.70 -5.27
C ALA A 75 -27.89 -11.19 -4.89
N ASP A 76 -27.50 -12.04 -5.82
CA ASP A 76 -27.35 -13.48 -5.58
C ASP A 76 -26.33 -13.73 -4.46
N LEU A 77 -26.49 -14.85 -3.75
CA LEU A 77 -25.68 -15.18 -2.57
C LEU A 77 -24.17 -15.10 -2.85
N VAL A 78 -23.73 -15.65 -3.99
CA VAL A 78 -22.30 -15.67 -4.37
C VAL A 78 -21.80 -14.26 -4.62
N VAL A 79 -22.52 -13.45 -5.40
CA VAL A 79 -22.16 -12.05 -5.70
C VAL A 79 -22.16 -11.22 -4.41
N LYS A 80 -23.09 -11.49 -3.50
CA LYS A 80 -23.17 -10.83 -2.18
C LYS A 80 -21.95 -11.13 -1.31
N ILE A 81 -21.52 -12.40 -1.24
CA ILE A 81 -20.33 -12.81 -0.50
C ILE A 81 -19.10 -12.12 -1.07
N VAL A 82 -18.96 -12.07 -2.40
CA VAL A 82 -17.87 -11.36 -3.07
C VAL A 82 -17.86 -9.89 -2.69
N MET A 83 -18.99 -9.20 -2.78
CA MET A 83 -19.08 -7.78 -2.45
C MET A 83 -18.76 -7.50 -0.97
N ILE A 84 -19.26 -8.33 -0.04
CA ILE A 84 -18.97 -8.21 1.41
C ILE A 84 -17.47 -8.40 1.66
N GLY A 85 -16.85 -9.42 1.07
CA GLY A 85 -15.41 -9.67 1.19
C GLY A 85 -14.57 -8.50 0.69
N LEU A 86 -14.92 -7.94 -0.47
CA LEU A 86 -14.23 -6.79 -1.05
C LEU A 86 -14.40 -5.52 -0.20
N LEU A 87 -15.59 -5.26 0.34
CA LEU A 87 -15.84 -4.14 1.26
C LEU A 87 -15.04 -4.30 2.56
N ALA A 88 -14.98 -5.50 3.12
CA ALA A 88 -14.17 -5.77 4.30
C ALA A 88 -12.68 -5.54 4.02
N CYS A 89 -12.16 -6.02 2.88
CA CYS A 89 -10.79 -5.74 2.45
C CYS A 89 -10.53 -4.23 2.28
N SER A 90 -11.49 -3.49 1.73
CA SER A 90 -11.39 -2.02 1.60
C SER A 90 -11.28 -1.35 2.98
N ILE A 91 -12.15 -1.68 3.92
CA ILE A 91 -12.13 -1.13 5.29
C ILE A 91 -10.80 -1.43 5.97
N LEU A 92 -10.30 -2.68 5.86
CA LEU A 92 -9.01 -3.07 6.43
C LEU A 92 -7.84 -2.30 5.80
N SER A 93 -7.88 -2.04 4.48
CA SER A 93 -6.87 -1.23 3.79
C SER A 93 -6.81 0.21 4.33
N TRP A 94 -7.97 0.84 4.55
CA TRP A 94 -8.05 2.18 5.16
C TRP A 94 -7.60 2.16 6.62
N THR A 95 -7.93 1.14 7.38
CA THR A 95 -7.46 0.96 8.77
C THR A 95 -5.94 0.85 8.82
N LEU A 96 -5.34 0.04 7.93
CA LEU A 96 -3.89 -0.07 7.83
C LEU A 96 -3.22 1.25 7.42
N LEU A 97 -3.84 2.04 6.53
CA LEU A 97 -3.37 3.38 6.21
C LEU A 97 -3.21 4.23 7.47
N VAL A 98 -4.28 4.33 8.29
CA VAL A 98 -4.27 5.17 9.49
C VAL A 98 -3.22 4.68 10.50
N ILE A 99 -3.17 3.37 10.76
CA ILE A 99 -2.20 2.78 11.70
C ILE A 99 -0.77 3.10 11.22
N LYS A 100 -0.46 2.86 9.96
CA LYS A 100 0.87 3.09 9.40
C LYS A 100 1.26 4.56 9.35
N LEU A 101 0.34 5.46 9.06
CA LEU A 101 0.62 6.91 9.09
C LEU A 101 1.01 7.37 10.50
N VAL A 102 0.31 6.88 11.53
CA VAL A 102 0.65 7.19 12.92
C VAL A 102 1.98 6.54 13.30
N GLU A 103 2.21 5.28 12.96
CA GLU A 103 3.45 4.55 13.23
C GLU A 103 4.66 5.27 12.63
N PHE A 104 4.66 5.58 11.33
CA PHE A 104 5.77 6.29 10.69
C PHE A 104 5.92 7.73 11.17
N GLY A 105 4.82 8.42 11.48
CA GLY A 105 4.85 9.76 12.04
C GLY A 105 5.52 9.82 13.41
N SER A 106 5.18 8.89 14.31
CA SER A 106 5.80 8.78 15.64
C SER A 106 7.25 8.33 15.55
N LEU A 107 7.53 7.32 14.70
CA LEU A 107 8.87 6.77 14.50
C LEU A 107 9.86 7.84 14.01
N ASN A 108 9.48 8.63 13.02
CA ASN A 108 10.36 9.68 12.48
C ASN A 108 10.65 10.75 13.53
N ARG A 109 9.63 11.20 14.28
CA ARG A 109 9.83 12.22 15.35
C ARG A 109 10.71 11.71 16.48
N ALA A 110 10.48 10.47 16.93
CA ALA A 110 11.30 9.85 17.97
C ALA A 110 12.75 9.69 17.50
N SER A 111 12.95 9.28 16.25
CA SER A 111 14.30 9.13 15.66
C SER A 111 15.00 10.48 15.49
N ASP A 112 14.29 11.56 15.14
CA ASP A 112 14.87 12.91 15.05
C ASP A 112 15.40 13.36 16.43
N ARG A 113 14.61 13.21 17.49
CA ARG A 113 15.01 13.56 18.85
C ARG A 113 16.20 12.74 19.33
N PHE A 114 16.15 11.42 19.07
CA PHE A 114 17.25 10.54 19.44
C PHE A 114 18.56 10.97 18.77
N LEU A 115 18.57 11.21 17.46
CA LEU A 115 19.76 11.63 16.73
C LEU A 115 20.35 12.96 17.24
N GLU A 116 19.48 13.91 17.60
CA GLU A 116 19.90 15.19 18.18
C GLU A 116 20.62 14.98 19.52
N THR A 117 20.04 14.17 20.40
CA THR A 117 20.64 13.84 21.71
C THR A 117 21.89 12.99 21.55
N PHE A 118 21.88 11.99 20.67
CA PHE A 118 22.97 11.04 20.46
C PHE A 118 24.24 11.73 19.94
N ARG A 119 24.11 12.72 19.06
CA ARG A 119 25.26 13.50 18.55
C ARG A 119 25.98 14.33 19.63
N GLY A 120 25.35 14.52 20.78
CA GLY A 120 25.96 15.11 21.95
C GLY A 120 26.81 14.16 22.79
N ALA A 121 26.72 12.85 22.56
CA ALA A 121 27.46 11.84 23.32
C ALA A 121 28.97 11.93 23.09
N LYS A 122 29.74 11.85 24.18
CA LYS A 122 31.20 12.00 24.15
C LYS A 122 31.95 10.68 24.32
N SER A 123 31.30 9.65 24.85
CA SER A 123 31.90 8.33 25.13
C SER A 123 30.95 7.20 24.73
N ILE A 124 31.47 5.96 24.60
CA ILE A 124 30.66 4.76 24.35
C ILE A 124 29.68 4.53 25.51
N THR A 125 30.09 4.77 26.75
CA THR A 125 29.24 4.67 27.93
C THR A 125 28.10 5.68 27.89
N ASP A 126 28.34 6.92 27.44
CA ASP A 126 27.27 7.92 27.27
C ASP A 126 26.31 7.51 26.16
N MET A 127 26.82 6.97 25.03
CA MET A 127 25.99 6.43 23.95
C MET A 127 25.07 5.33 24.46
N GLY A 128 25.59 4.38 25.25
CA GLY A 128 24.79 3.33 25.90
C GLY A 128 23.71 3.89 26.82
N LYS A 129 24.05 4.80 27.74
CA LYS A 129 23.10 5.40 28.65
C LYS A 129 21.97 6.18 27.94
N ILE A 130 22.32 6.95 26.91
CA ILE A 130 21.31 7.67 26.10
C ILE A 130 20.38 6.66 25.42
N SER A 131 20.94 5.59 24.87
CA SER A 131 20.17 4.58 24.12
C SER A 131 19.26 3.72 24.99
N GLU A 132 19.65 3.49 26.27
CA GLU A 132 18.88 2.72 27.25
C GLU A 132 17.91 3.59 28.05
N SER A 133 17.86 4.91 27.82
CA SER A 133 16.97 5.79 28.56
C SER A 133 15.49 5.51 28.23
N GLU A 134 14.62 5.63 29.22
CA GLU A 134 13.16 5.44 29.05
C GLU A 134 12.55 6.38 27.99
N GLU A 135 13.16 7.55 27.78
CA GLU A 135 12.72 8.52 26.77
C GLU A 135 12.77 7.94 25.35
N PHE A 136 13.73 7.07 25.06
CA PHE A 136 13.95 6.48 23.73
C PHE A 136 13.56 5.00 23.66
N ALA A 137 12.87 4.48 24.67
CA ALA A 137 12.40 3.10 24.68
C ALA A 137 11.56 2.78 23.43
N GLY A 138 11.91 1.71 22.73
CA GLY A 138 11.25 1.28 21.49
C GLY A 138 11.61 2.09 20.23
N ASN A 139 12.60 2.99 20.31
CA ASN A 139 13.18 3.65 19.16
C ASN A 139 14.22 2.75 18.50
N PRO A 140 14.07 2.34 17.24
CA PRO A 140 14.98 1.40 16.59
C PRO A 140 16.44 1.90 16.48
N LEU A 141 16.66 3.21 16.36
CA LEU A 141 18.01 3.76 16.32
C LEU A 141 18.67 3.69 17.72
N ALA A 142 17.89 3.88 18.78
CA ALA A 142 18.36 3.67 20.15
C ALA A 142 18.68 2.20 20.39
N ASP A 143 17.81 1.28 19.96
CA ASP A 143 18.04 -0.16 20.07
C ASP A 143 19.32 -0.60 19.33
N MET A 144 19.61 -0.02 18.15
CA MET A 144 20.86 -0.27 17.41
C MET A 144 22.09 0.25 18.16
N ALA A 145 22.01 1.43 18.73
CA ALA A 145 23.11 2.02 19.51
C ALA A 145 23.34 1.26 20.81
N ALA A 146 22.27 0.84 21.50
CA ALA A 146 22.34 0.00 22.70
C ALA A 146 22.99 -1.36 22.38
N ALA A 147 22.58 -2.02 21.29
CA ALA A 147 23.16 -3.30 20.87
C ALA A 147 24.68 -3.18 20.60
N ALA A 148 25.10 -2.07 19.96
CA ALA A 148 26.51 -1.82 19.70
C ALA A 148 27.31 -1.52 20.97
N ALA A 149 26.79 -0.68 21.86
CA ALA A 149 27.44 -0.35 23.14
C ALA A 149 27.54 -1.58 24.06
N SER A 150 26.47 -2.37 24.13
CA SER A 150 26.41 -3.62 24.91
C SER A 150 27.49 -4.63 24.43
N GLU A 151 27.72 -4.77 23.12
CA GLU A 151 28.74 -5.67 22.60
C GLU A 151 30.16 -5.22 22.99
N VAL A 152 30.44 -3.93 23.00
CA VAL A 152 31.73 -3.40 23.48
C VAL A 152 31.90 -3.70 24.95
N GLU A 153 30.87 -3.50 25.76
CA GLU A 153 30.93 -3.79 27.19
C GLU A 153 31.06 -5.26 27.49
N LEU A 154 30.35 -6.16 26.80
CA LEU A 154 30.50 -7.62 26.89
C LEU A 154 31.92 -8.07 26.52
N SER A 155 32.52 -7.46 25.51
CA SER A 155 33.91 -7.75 25.13
C SER A 155 34.90 -7.37 26.25
N ARG A 156 34.67 -6.23 26.93
CA ARG A 156 35.48 -5.82 28.11
C ARG A 156 35.29 -6.76 29.28
N GLN A 157 34.05 -7.14 29.60
CA GLN A 157 33.76 -8.07 30.70
C GLN A 157 34.35 -9.47 30.46
N ALA A 158 34.42 -9.89 29.21
CA ALA A 158 35.08 -11.12 28.81
C ALA A 158 36.64 -11.05 28.89
N GLY A 159 37.21 -9.91 29.29
CA GLY A 159 38.64 -9.70 29.37
C GLY A 159 39.33 -9.58 28.02
N LEU A 160 38.56 -9.36 26.94
CA LEU A 160 39.10 -9.14 25.61
C LEU A 160 39.64 -7.72 25.49
N SER A 161 40.81 -7.56 24.88
CA SER A 161 41.30 -6.24 24.51
C SER A 161 40.39 -5.68 23.41
N VAL A 162 39.78 -4.54 23.68
CA VAL A 162 38.89 -3.86 22.71
C VAL A 162 39.65 -2.88 21.79
N SER A 163 40.98 -2.78 22.00
CA SER A 163 41.89 -1.92 21.23
C SER A 163 42.99 -2.75 20.52
N GLY A 164 43.69 -2.14 19.60
CA GLY A 164 44.77 -2.79 18.85
C GLY A 164 44.27 -3.89 17.92
N GLU A 165 44.89 -5.08 17.99
CA GLU A 165 44.62 -6.22 17.10
C GLU A 165 43.18 -6.75 17.18
N TYR A 166 42.52 -6.64 18.33
CA TYR A 166 41.14 -7.13 18.54
C TYR A 166 40.03 -6.11 18.23
N ARG A 167 40.42 -4.87 17.88
CA ARG A 167 39.48 -3.80 17.56
C ARG A 167 38.51 -4.18 16.42
N ASP A 168 39.05 -4.72 15.34
CA ASP A 168 38.23 -5.06 14.16
C ASP A 168 37.24 -6.20 14.44
N SER A 169 37.60 -7.14 15.30
CA SER A 169 36.70 -8.21 15.74
C SER A 169 35.56 -7.65 16.61
N THR A 170 35.80 -6.64 17.47
CA THR A 170 34.81 -5.99 18.29
C THR A 170 33.85 -5.15 17.41
N LEU A 171 34.37 -4.42 16.43
CA LEU A 171 33.55 -3.68 15.46
C LEU A 171 32.67 -4.61 14.63
N THR A 172 33.19 -5.76 14.19
CA THR A 172 32.43 -6.77 13.43
C THR A 172 31.31 -7.37 14.27
N ARG A 173 31.54 -7.68 15.55
CA ARG A 173 30.50 -8.17 16.46
C ARG A 173 29.42 -7.12 16.69
N SER A 174 29.83 -5.86 16.94
CA SER A 174 28.89 -4.74 17.08
C SER A 174 28.04 -4.56 15.82
N ALA A 175 28.64 -4.58 14.63
CA ALA A 175 27.93 -4.49 13.36
C ALA A 175 26.92 -5.66 13.17
N THR A 176 27.29 -6.87 13.62
CA THR A 176 26.39 -8.05 13.58
C THR A 176 25.19 -7.85 14.50
N GLY A 177 25.41 -7.37 15.74
CA GLY A 177 24.32 -7.03 16.67
C GLY A 177 23.37 -5.98 16.11
N ILE A 178 23.92 -4.89 15.55
CA ILE A 178 23.13 -3.87 14.85
C ILE A 178 22.31 -4.46 13.71
N GLY A 179 22.91 -5.33 12.89
CA GLY A 179 22.23 -5.99 11.76
C GLY A 179 21.04 -6.84 12.19
N ALA A 180 21.10 -7.49 13.36
CA ALA A 180 19.98 -8.23 13.92
C ALA A 180 18.79 -7.28 14.27
N VAL A 181 19.07 -6.15 14.91
CA VAL A 181 18.05 -5.11 15.22
C VAL A 181 17.46 -4.55 13.94
N GLN A 182 18.28 -4.22 12.94
CA GLN A 182 17.85 -3.69 11.65
C GLN A 182 16.93 -4.66 10.89
N SER A 183 17.26 -5.95 10.92
CA SER A 183 16.43 -7.01 10.33
C SER A 183 15.06 -7.13 11.03
N SER A 184 15.06 -7.03 12.35
CA SER A 184 13.82 -7.00 13.15
C SER A 184 12.95 -5.79 12.83
N LEU A 185 13.54 -4.60 12.71
CA LEU A 185 12.90 -3.38 12.30
C LEU A 185 12.22 -3.51 10.94
N THR A 186 12.94 -4.02 9.93
CA THR A 186 12.41 -4.22 8.59
C THR A 186 11.17 -5.11 8.60
N ARG A 187 11.21 -6.23 9.34
CA ARG A 187 10.05 -7.12 9.52
C ARG A 187 8.87 -6.40 10.18
N ARG A 188 9.11 -5.61 11.22
CA ARG A 188 8.07 -4.84 11.92
C ARG A 188 7.42 -3.81 10.99
N LEU A 189 8.21 -3.03 10.26
CA LEU A 189 7.71 -2.00 9.36
C LEU A 189 6.97 -2.58 8.16
N SER A 190 7.36 -3.77 7.68
CA SER A 190 6.68 -4.49 6.59
C SER A 190 5.36 -5.13 7.00
N GLY A 191 5.00 -5.13 8.29
CA GLY A 191 3.74 -5.69 8.77
C GLY A 191 2.53 -5.05 8.08
N GLY A 192 1.62 -5.88 7.56
CA GLY A 192 0.43 -5.43 6.81
C GLY A 192 0.67 -5.07 5.34
N MET A 193 1.94 -4.92 4.89
CA MET A 193 2.23 -4.59 3.49
C MET A 193 1.82 -5.71 2.54
N GLN A 194 2.02 -6.98 2.94
CA GLN A 194 1.59 -8.14 2.17
C GLN A 194 0.08 -8.15 1.92
N PHE A 195 -0.71 -7.73 2.92
CA PHE A 195 -2.16 -7.62 2.76
C PHE A 195 -2.54 -6.56 1.71
N LEU A 196 -1.97 -5.35 1.79
CA LEU A 196 -2.22 -4.28 0.82
C LEU A 196 -1.84 -4.71 -0.60
N ALA A 197 -0.68 -5.36 -0.77
CA ALA A 197 -0.25 -5.91 -2.05
C ALA A 197 -1.24 -6.94 -2.59
N SER A 198 -1.69 -7.87 -1.73
CA SER A 198 -2.65 -8.92 -2.10
C SER A 198 -4.01 -8.35 -2.49
N VAL A 199 -4.55 -7.39 -1.73
CA VAL A 199 -5.81 -6.72 -2.06
C VAL A 199 -5.67 -5.96 -3.37
N GLY A 200 -4.61 -5.18 -3.54
CA GLY A 200 -4.35 -4.42 -4.76
C GLY A 200 -4.29 -5.29 -6.01
N ALA A 201 -3.61 -6.43 -5.92
CA ALA A 201 -3.45 -7.35 -7.04
C ALA A 201 -4.71 -8.20 -7.34
N ASN A 202 -5.42 -8.66 -6.31
CA ASN A 202 -6.46 -9.67 -6.48
C ASN A 202 -7.90 -9.12 -6.46
N ALA A 203 -8.16 -8.00 -5.79
CA ALA A 203 -9.51 -7.46 -5.65
C ALA A 203 -10.20 -7.16 -7.00
N PRO A 204 -9.52 -6.66 -8.06
CA PRO A 204 -10.14 -6.48 -9.37
C PRO A 204 -10.60 -7.81 -9.99
N PHE A 205 -9.81 -8.87 -9.85
CA PHE A 205 -10.14 -10.20 -10.38
C PHE A 205 -11.27 -10.86 -9.60
N ILE A 206 -11.33 -10.66 -8.28
CA ILE A 206 -12.44 -11.11 -7.44
C ILE A 206 -13.73 -10.37 -7.82
N GLY A 207 -13.65 -9.06 -8.09
CA GLY A 207 -14.77 -8.29 -8.62
C GLY A 207 -15.22 -8.77 -10.00
N LEU A 208 -14.27 -9.06 -10.90
CA LEU A 208 -14.53 -9.64 -12.22
C LEU A 208 -15.21 -11.01 -12.12
N PHE A 209 -14.76 -11.87 -11.21
CA PHE A 209 -15.44 -13.13 -10.92
C PHE A 209 -16.91 -12.90 -10.55
N GLY A 210 -17.19 -11.89 -9.71
CA GLY A 210 -18.55 -11.49 -9.37
C GLY A 210 -19.40 -11.11 -10.60
N THR A 211 -18.81 -10.41 -11.59
CA THR A 211 -19.55 -10.10 -12.84
C THR A 211 -19.80 -11.30 -13.69
N VAL A 212 -18.81 -12.15 -13.90
CA VAL A 212 -18.96 -13.38 -14.70
C VAL A 212 -20.06 -14.25 -14.12
N TYR A 213 -20.03 -14.48 -12.81
CA TYR A 213 -21.05 -15.27 -12.12
C TYR A 213 -22.44 -14.64 -12.18
N GLY A 214 -22.57 -13.34 -11.91
CA GLY A 214 -23.86 -12.65 -11.93
C GLY A 214 -24.50 -12.57 -13.31
N ILE A 215 -23.70 -12.36 -14.36
CA ILE A 215 -24.18 -12.38 -15.76
C ILE A 215 -24.62 -13.81 -16.14
N MET A 216 -23.80 -14.82 -15.79
CA MET A 216 -24.16 -16.23 -16.03
C MET A 216 -25.50 -16.58 -15.39
N ASN A 217 -25.69 -16.20 -14.13
CA ASN A 217 -26.96 -16.44 -13.41
C ASN A 217 -28.16 -15.73 -14.04
N SER A 218 -27.94 -14.51 -14.58
CA SER A 218 -28.97 -13.79 -15.34
C SER A 218 -29.40 -14.52 -16.61
N PHE A 219 -28.47 -15.11 -17.36
CA PHE A 219 -28.79 -15.92 -18.55
C PHE A 219 -29.48 -17.24 -18.19
N ILE A 220 -29.12 -17.88 -17.08
CA ILE A 220 -29.85 -19.05 -16.57
C ILE A 220 -31.31 -18.67 -16.25
N GLY A 221 -31.54 -17.47 -15.70
CA GLY A 221 -32.89 -16.95 -15.47
C GLY A 221 -33.73 -16.83 -16.75
N ILE A 222 -33.15 -16.38 -17.88
CA ILE A 222 -33.82 -16.35 -19.21
C ILE A 222 -34.20 -17.78 -19.63
N ALA A 223 -33.25 -18.71 -19.56
CA ALA A 223 -33.45 -20.09 -19.98
C ALA A 223 -34.60 -20.76 -19.20
N ASN A 224 -34.71 -20.49 -17.90
CA ASN A 224 -35.74 -21.05 -17.04
C ASN A 224 -37.13 -20.42 -17.24
N THR A 225 -37.19 -19.15 -17.60
CA THR A 225 -38.45 -18.42 -17.76
C THR A 225 -38.97 -18.39 -19.20
N ASN A 226 -38.16 -18.85 -20.17
CA ASN A 226 -38.45 -18.80 -21.61
C ASN A 226 -38.87 -17.40 -22.10
N THR A 227 -38.37 -16.34 -21.44
CA THR A 227 -38.67 -14.94 -21.79
C THR A 227 -37.38 -14.23 -22.12
N THR A 228 -37.33 -13.58 -23.29
CA THR A 228 -36.20 -12.74 -23.72
C THR A 228 -36.33 -11.28 -23.26
N ASN A 229 -37.20 -11.01 -22.30
CA ASN A 229 -37.42 -9.65 -21.80
C ASN A 229 -36.22 -9.15 -21.03
N LEU A 230 -35.59 -8.09 -21.52
CA LEU A 230 -34.43 -7.42 -20.90
C LEU A 230 -34.72 -6.98 -19.44
N ALA A 231 -35.97 -6.66 -19.10
CA ALA A 231 -36.35 -6.27 -17.76
C ALA A 231 -36.12 -7.37 -16.69
N VAL A 232 -36.05 -8.63 -17.12
CA VAL A 232 -35.79 -9.78 -16.22
C VAL A 232 -34.33 -9.86 -15.86
N VAL A 233 -33.41 -9.53 -16.76
CA VAL A 233 -31.96 -9.70 -16.58
C VAL A 233 -31.22 -8.43 -16.18
N ALA A 234 -31.76 -7.25 -16.49
CA ALA A 234 -31.14 -5.98 -16.21
C ALA A 234 -30.74 -5.79 -14.72
N PRO A 235 -31.56 -6.20 -13.73
CA PRO A 235 -31.16 -6.12 -12.33
C PRO A 235 -29.95 -6.98 -11.99
N GLY A 236 -29.88 -8.21 -12.48
CA GLY A 236 -28.77 -9.16 -12.23
C GLY A 236 -27.47 -8.67 -12.88
N ILE A 237 -27.53 -8.14 -14.11
CA ILE A 237 -26.37 -7.54 -14.78
C ILE A 237 -25.88 -6.31 -14.00
N ALA A 238 -26.79 -5.44 -13.55
CA ALA A 238 -26.43 -4.27 -12.77
C ALA A 238 -25.75 -4.63 -11.44
N GLN A 239 -26.23 -5.67 -10.74
CA GLN A 239 -25.61 -6.21 -9.52
C GLN A 239 -24.21 -6.77 -9.80
N ALA A 240 -24.05 -7.49 -10.90
CA ALA A 240 -22.75 -8.01 -11.33
C ALA A 240 -21.74 -6.88 -11.57
N LEU A 241 -22.10 -5.87 -12.33
CA LEU A 241 -21.25 -4.70 -12.59
C LEU A 241 -20.88 -3.94 -11.30
N LEU A 242 -21.80 -3.86 -10.33
CA LEU A 242 -21.53 -3.28 -9.03
C LEU A 242 -20.40 -4.04 -8.29
N ALA A 243 -20.36 -5.37 -8.38
CA ALA A 243 -19.30 -6.16 -7.75
C ALA A 243 -17.90 -5.81 -8.30
N THR A 244 -17.76 -5.61 -9.62
CA THR A 244 -16.48 -5.14 -10.19
C THR A 244 -16.15 -3.72 -9.75
N GLY A 245 -17.14 -2.82 -9.70
CA GLY A 245 -16.93 -1.47 -9.18
C GLY A 245 -16.39 -1.46 -7.75
N ILE A 246 -16.93 -2.31 -6.88
CA ILE A 246 -16.44 -2.49 -5.49
C ILE A 246 -15.03 -3.09 -5.48
N GLY A 247 -14.72 -4.05 -6.35
CA GLY A 247 -13.39 -4.63 -6.49
C GLY A 247 -12.32 -3.58 -6.84
N LEU A 248 -12.60 -2.72 -7.80
CA LEU A 248 -11.72 -1.60 -8.17
C LEU A 248 -11.61 -0.56 -7.05
N PHE A 249 -12.74 -0.26 -6.39
CA PHE A 249 -12.75 0.67 -5.25
C PHE A 249 -11.89 0.17 -4.08
N ALA A 250 -11.81 -1.14 -3.85
CA ALA A 250 -10.93 -1.72 -2.85
C ALA A 250 -9.46 -1.75 -3.30
N ALA A 251 -9.21 -2.09 -4.56
CA ALA A 251 -7.87 -2.30 -5.09
C ALA A 251 -7.06 -1.01 -5.24
N ILE A 252 -7.67 0.03 -5.79
CA ILE A 252 -6.95 1.27 -6.13
C ILE A 252 -6.31 1.92 -4.89
N PRO A 253 -7.04 2.15 -3.78
CA PRO A 253 -6.43 2.66 -2.56
C PRO A 253 -5.36 1.72 -1.99
N ALA A 254 -5.59 0.41 -2.02
CA ALA A 254 -4.63 -0.56 -1.49
C ALA A 254 -3.27 -0.49 -2.20
N VAL A 255 -3.25 -0.38 -3.54
CA VAL A 255 -2.01 -0.19 -4.33
C VAL A 255 -1.34 1.13 -4.00
N VAL A 256 -2.10 2.22 -3.90
CA VAL A 256 -1.56 3.54 -3.57
C VAL A 256 -0.90 3.52 -2.18
N PHE A 257 -1.57 2.94 -1.18
CA PHE A 257 -1.05 2.84 0.18
C PHE A 257 0.19 1.95 0.25
N TYR A 258 0.16 0.81 -0.44
CA TYR A 258 1.30 -0.08 -0.55
C TYR A 258 2.54 0.67 -1.09
N ASN A 259 2.42 1.33 -2.23
CA ASN A 259 3.53 2.06 -2.86
C ASN A 259 4.05 3.20 -1.97
N TYR A 260 3.14 3.93 -1.33
CA TYR A 260 3.51 5.00 -0.40
C TYR A 260 4.34 4.46 0.78
N PHE A 261 3.84 3.41 1.47
CA PHE A 261 4.55 2.87 2.63
C PHE A 261 5.83 2.13 2.24
N GLN A 262 5.87 1.48 1.09
CA GLN A 262 7.10 0.87 0.59
C GLN A 262 8.22 1.92 0.44
N THR A 263 7.88 3.10 -0.07
CA THR A 263 8.81 4.23 -0.14
C THR A 263 9.24 4.71 1.25
N GLN A 264 8.30 4.80 2.20
CA GLN A 264 8.62 5.18 3.59
C GLN A 264 9.56 4.18 4.27
N ILE A 265 9.33 2.87 4.08
CA ILE A 265 10.17 1.79 4.60
C ILE A 265 11.59 1.92 4.05
N THR A 266 11.73 2.07 2.73
CA THR A 266 13.02 2.22 2.07
C THR A 266 13.76 3.48 2.54
N THR A 267 13.06 4.61 2.66
CA THR A 267 13.64 5.88 3.13
C THR A 267 14.12 5.76 4.58
N TYR A 268 13.33 5.13 5.45
CA TYR A 268 13.74 4.92 6.83
C TYR A 268 14.89 3.91 6.93
N GLY A 269 14.90 2.88 6.09
CA GLY A 269 16.01 1.94 5.94
C GLY A 269 17.32 2.63 5.62
N ALA A 270 17.34 3.47 4.58
CA ALA A 270 18.52 4.26 4.20
C ALA A 270 18.98 5.21 5.32
N ARG A 271 18.02 5.82 6.05
CA ARG A 271 18.33 6.64 7.22
C ARG A 271 19.01 5.82 8.33
N SER A 272 18.51 4.62 8.62
CA SER A 272 19.10 3.74 9.63
C SER A 272 20.50 3.26 9.23
N GLU A 273 20.75 2.99 7.94
CA GLU A 273 22.08 2.67 7.43
C GLU A 273 23.07 3.81 7.61
N GLY A 274 22.64 5.03 7.30
CA GLY A 274 23.45 6.23 7.55
C GLY A 274 23.81 6.39 9.03
N PHE A 275 22.85 6.16 9.94
CA PHE A 275 23.11 6.19 11.37
C PHE A 275 24.07 5.07 11.80
N VAL A 276 23.92 3.86 11.29
CA VAL A 276 24.83 2.72 11.59
C VAL A 276 26.27 3.06 11.21
N ALA A 277 26.48 3.67 10.05
CA ALA A 277 27.82 4.11 9.64
C ALA A 277 28.39 5.18 10.59
N GLU A 278 27.58 6.16 11.01
CA GLU A 278 27.95 7.17 12.00
C GLU A 278 28.33 6.54 13.35
N LEU A 279 27.51 5.58 13.82
CA LEU A 279 27.69 4.86 15.07
C LEU A 279 28.98 4.02 15.06
N ILE A 280 29.21 3.20 14.05
CA ILE A 280 30.41 2.37 13.92
C ILE A 280 31.68 3.25 13.87
N ASN A 281 31.65 4.34 13.13
CA ASN A 281 32.76 5.29 13.09
C ASN A 281 32.99 5.98 14.45
N ALA A 282 31.94 6.27 15.22
CA ALA A 282 32.06 6.83 16.54
C ALA A 282 32.69 5.84 17.52
N ILE A 283 32.24 4.60 17.52
CA ILE A 283 32.80 3.51 18.34
C ILE A 283 34.26 3.26 17.96
N SER A 284 34.57 3.17 16.67
CA SER A 284 35.92 2.96 16.18
C SER A 284 36.88 4.03 16.72
N ARG A 285 36.51 5.33 16.59
CA ARG A 285 37.32 6.44 17.14
C ARG A 285 37.53 6.37 18.65
N GLN A 286 36.55 5.87 19.40
CA GLN A 286 36.68 5.74 20.85
C GLN A 286 37.61 4.56 21.22
N LEU A 287 37.51 3.45 20.51
CA LEU A 287 38.41 2.28 20.71
C LEU A 287 39.87 2.64 20.35
N ASP A 288 40.09 3.50 19.35
CA ASP A 288 41.41 4.00 18.99
C ASP A 288 42.04 4.90 20.09
N LYS A 289 41.22 5.57 20.89
CA LYS A 289 41.68 6.38 22.04
C LYS A 289 41.99 5.54 23.28
N GLY A 290 41.78 4.24 23.23
CA GLY A 290 41.99 3.35 24.39
C GLY A 290 40.90 3.49 25.48
N ALA A 291 39.70 3.92 25.08
CA ALA A 291 38.56 4.15 25.98
C ALA A 291 37.90 2.79 26.39
#